data_d1e976251d9741c705cd4e8bab971c71
#
_entry.id   d1e976251d9741c705cd4e8bab971c71
#
_cell.length_a   1.000
_cell.length_b   1.000
_cell.length_c   1.000
_cell.angle_alpha   90.00
_cell.angle_beta   90.00
_cell.angle_gamma   90.00
#
_symmetry.space_group_name_H-M   'P 1'
#
loop_
_entity.id
_entity.type
_entity.pdbx_description
1 polymer ?
#
loop_
_entity_poly.entity_id
_entity_poly.type
_entity_poly.pdbx_seq_one_letter_code
_entity_poly.pdbx_strand_id
1 'polypeptide(L)'
;MADKTVTVEVPEDRVPEFYLWFAAFLASEPGAAPPAPGFGPGFGPPRGRGRHGRGHMGGPWGHQERRAWSEDSTEEARWLYGRLSEPARELFDLLMEESGEPFAGEEIARRLGLEKGAHGVAGVLAWPGRYSRHLGRLLPIETTGRPDGGTDYYMEPEVGALFRTARGE
;
A
#
# COMPACT_ATOMS: atom_id res chain seq x y z
N MET A 1 38.03 -4.54 5.64
CA MET A 1 36.75 -3.84 5.34
C MET A 1 36.64 -2.72 6.33
N ALA A 2 36.26 -1.52 5.90
CA ALA A 2 36.07 -0.39 6.82
C ALA A 2 34.61 -0.44 7.33
N ASP A 3 34.45 -0.44 8.65
CA ASP A 3 33.13 -0.38 9.29
C ASP A 3 32.55 1.01 9.12
N LYS A 4 31.23 1.09 8.81
CA LYS A 4 30.50 2.33 8.70
C LYS A 4 29.33 2.32 9.69
N THR A 5 29.28 3.31 10.54
CA THR A 5 28.15 3.50 11.45
C THR A 5 27.00 4.20 10.73
N VAL A 6 25.79 3.64 10.81
CA VAL A 6 24.55 4.23 10.30
C VAL A 6 23.58 4.39 11.46
N THR A 7 23.04 5.59 11.63
CA THR A 7 22.02 5.88 12.65
C THR A 7 20.68 6.06 11.94
N VAL A 8 19.66 5.35 12.44
CA VAL A 8 18.29 5.40 11.89
C VAL A 8 17.33 5.70 13.03
N GLU A 9 16.46 6.68 12.87
CA GLU A 9 15.36 6.95 13.78
C GLU A 9 14.18 6.03 13.43
N VAL A 10 13.73 5.22 14.38
CA VAL A 10 12.62 4.28 14.22
C VAL A 10 11.55 4.63 15.26
N PRO A 11 10.28 4.84 14.85
CA PRO A 11 9.17 5.02 15.79
C PRO A 11 9.10 3.86 16.78
N GLU A 12 8.79 4.15 18.04
CA GLU A 12 8.86 3.18 19.14
C GLU A 12 7.98 1.95 18.91
N ASP A 13 6.79 2.14 18.36
CA ASP A 13 5.83 1.09 17.99
C ASP A 13 6.32 0.18 16.86
N ARG A 14 7.35 0.59 16.11
CA ARG A 14 7.93 -0.13 14.96
C ARG A 14 9.29 -0.76 15.25
N VAL A 15 9.84 -0.55 16.40
CA VAL A 15 11.16 -1.09 16.78
C VAL A 15 11.21 -2.62 16.65
N PRO A 16 10.20 -3.42 17.07
CA PRO A 16 10.23 -4.87 16.90
C PRO A 16 10.27 -5.31 15.43
N GLU A 17 9.49 -4.66 14.55
CA GLU A 17 9.49 -4.93 13.10
C GLU A 17 10.85 -4.60 12.47
N PHE A 18 11.43 -3.48 12.86
CA PHE A 18 12.74 -3.06 12.38
C PHE A 18 13.81 -4.10 12.70
N TYR A 19 13.86 -4.62 13.93
CA TYR A 19 14.83 -5.63 14.33
C TYR A 19 14.64 -6.95 13.57
N LEU A 20 13.41 -7.38 13.34
CA LEU A 20 13.14 -8.58 12.53
C LEU A 20 13.63 -8.42 11.09
N TRP A 21 13.36 -7.26 10.48
CA TRP A 21 13.82 -6.96 9.13
C TRP A 21 15.35 -6.86 9.09
N PHE A 22 15.96 -6.19 10.05
CA PHE A 22 17.41 -6.00 10.12
C PHE A 22 18.14 -7.31 10.33
N ALA A 23 17.64 -8.19 11.18
CA ALA A 23 18.19 -9.54 11.36
C ALA A 23 18.14 -10.35 10.04
N ALA A 24 17.02 -10.30 9.31
CA ALA A 24 16.88 -10.94 8.01
C ALA A 24 17.84 -10.34 6.95
N PHE A 25 18.05 -9.02 6.99
CA PHE A 25 19.03 -8.34 6.13
C PHE A 25 20.46 -8.82 6.42
N LEU A 26 20.86 -8.89 7.69
CA LEU A 26 22.19 -9.36 8.08
C LEU A 26 22.42 -10.84 7.76
N ALA A 27 21.38 -11.66 7.73
CA ALA A 27 21.44 -13.06 7.36
C ALA A 27 21.50 -13.29 5.84
N SER A 28 21.25 -12.26 5.03
CA SER A 28 21.31 -12.34 3.57
C SER A 28 22.75 -12.23 3.05
N GLU A 29 23.05 -12.86 1.91
CA GLU A 29 24.37 -12.73 1.29
C GLU A 29 24.64 -11.30 0.82
N PRO A 30 25.90 -10.81 0.95
CA PRO A 30 26.28 -9.49 0.44
C PRO A 30 25.97 -9.36 -1.05
N GLY A 31 25.17 -8.34 -1.42
CA GLY A 31 24.73 -8.11 -2.80
C GLY A 31 23.38 -8.74 -3.15
N ALA A 32 22.78 -9.55 -2.27
CA ALA A 32 21.40 -9.95 -2.41
C ALA A 32 20.45 -8.75 -2.19
N ALA A 33 19.34 -8.71 -2.92
CA ALA A 33 18.33 -7.70 -2.65
C ALA A 33 17.84 -7.83 -1.19
N PRO A 34 17.76 -6.72 -0.44
CA PRO A 34 17.32 -6.78 0.95
C PRO A 34 15.93 -7.42 1.03
N PRO A 35 15.67 -8.25 2.06
CA PRO A 35 14.34 -8.82 2.26
C PRO A 35 13.33 -7.68 2.36
N ALA A 36 12.25 -7.78 1.58
CA ALA A 36 11.21 -6.76 1.63
C ALA A 36 10.61 -6.73 3.05
N PRO A 37 10.51 -5.57 3.70
CA PRO A 37 9.97 -5.48 5.05
C PRO A 37 8.56 -6.06 5.07
N GLY A 38 8.32 -7.07 5.90
CA GLY A 38 7.01 -7.67 6.12
C GLY A 38 6.66 -8.88 5.25
N PHE A 39 7.60 -9.46 4.50
CA PHE A 39 7.35 -10.72 3.78
C PHE A 39 8.02 -11.89 4.51
N GLY A 40 7.20 -12.76 5.09
CA GLY A 40 7.62 -14.09 5.47
C GLY A 40 8.16 -14.89 4.27
N PRO A 41 8.90 -16.00 4.47
CA PRO A 41 9.50 -16.78 3.40
C PRO A 41 8.41 -17.30 2.45
N GLY A 42 8.34 -16.75 1.23
CA GLY A 42 7.40 -17.22 0.21
C GLY A 42 6.99 -16.24 -0.89
N PHE A 43 7.37 -14.96 -0.84
CA PHE A 43 7.01 -14.00 -1.89
C PHE A 43 8.25 -13.44 -2.60
N GLY A 44 8.84 -14.24 -3.46
CA GLY A 44 9.72 -13.75 -4.53
C GLY A 44 8.86 -13.38 -5.76
N PRO A 45 9.24 -12.35 -6.56
CA PRO A 45 8.56 -12.09 -7.82
C PRO A 45 8.75 -13.30 -8.75
N PRO A 46 7.72 -13.75 -9.48
CA PRO A 46 7.85 -14.84 -10.43
C PRO A 46 8.74 -14.38 -11.59
N ARG A 47 9.99 -14.85 -11.60
CA ARG A 47 10.81 -14.89 -12.81
C ARG A 47 10.35 -16.08 -13.63
N GLY A 48 9.72 -15.83 -14.77
CA GLY A 48 9.44 -16.92 -15.69
C GLY A 48 8.42 -16.55 -16.75
N ARG A 49 8.89 -16.24 -17.96
CA ARG A 49 8.11 -16.40 -19.19
C ARG A 49 7.68 -17.87 -19.27
N GLY A 50 6.39 -18.13 -19.17
CA GLY A 50 5.84 -19.46 -19.35
C GLY A 50 4.36 -19.38 -19.69
N ARG A 51 4.06 -19.67 -20.92
CA ARG A 51 2.75 -19.78 -21.56
C ARG A 51 1.97 -20.95 -20.96
N HIS A 52 0.66 -20.74 -20.73
CA HIS A 52 -0.40 -21.73 -20.53
C HIS A 52 -0.35 -22.66 -19.31
N GLY A 53 -1.41 -22.58 -18.51
CA GLY A 53 -1.77 -23.60 -17.55
C GLY A 53 -2.86 -23.12 -16.58
N ARG A 54 -4.14 -23.38 -16.90
CA ARG A 54 -5.23 -23.41 -15.93
C ARG A 54 -4.83 -24.43 -14.84
N GLY A 55 -4.68 -23.97 -13.62
CA GLY A 55 -4.44 -24.84 -12.47
C GLY A 55 -4.83 -24.09 -11.21
N HIS A 56 -6.06 -24.31 -10.75
CA HIS A 56 -6.47 -24.08 -9.38
C HIS A 56 -5.59 -24.96 -8.48
N MET A 57 -4.66 -24.37 -7.76
CA MET A 57 -4.07 -24.99 -6.57
C MET A 57 -4.18 -23.95 -5.43
N GLY A 58 -5.27 -24.09 -4.68
CA GLY A 58 -5.43 -23.45 -3.39
C GLY A 58 -4.37 -23.97 -2.42
N GLY A 59 -3.42 -23.13 -2.06
CA GLY A 59 -2.53 -23.40 -0.93
C GLY A 59 -3.31 -23.26 0.39
N PRO A 60 -2.83 -23.85 1.51
CA PRO A 60 -3.54 -23.92 2.79
C PRO A 60 -3.68 -22.59 3.54
N TRP A 61 -3.29 -21.47 2.93
CA TRP A 61 -3.54 -20.12 3.44
C TRP A 61 -4.80 -19.61 2.78
N GLY A 62 -5.93 -19.87 3.44
CA GLY A 62 -7.24 -19.45 2.99
C GLY A 62 -7.20 -18.00 2.47
N HIS A 63 -7.76 -17.79 1.28
CA HIS A 63 -8.15 -16.46 0.82
C HIS A 63 -9.14 -15.90 1.83
N GLN A 64 -8.65 -15.17 2.83
CA GLN A 64 -9.55 -14.32 3.60
C GLN A 64 -10.11 -13.35 2.56
N GLU A 65 -11.37 -13.56 2.19
CA GLU A 65 -12.12 -12.61 1.38
C GLU A 65 -12.06 -11.28 2.12
N ARG A 66 -11.33 -10.34 1.54
CA ARG A 66 -11.25 -8.99 2.10
C ARG A 66 -12.60 -8.35 1.91
N ARG A 67 -13.11 -7.78 2.97
CA ARG A 67 -14.39 -7.10 2.97
C ARG A 67 -14.26 -5.74 2.29
N ALA A 68 -15.28 -5.35 1.53
CA ALA A 68 -15.43 -3.98 1.07
C ALA A 68 -15.68 -3.04 2.25
N TRP A 69 -15.43 -1.76 2.05
CA TRP A 69 -15.77 -0.72 3.00
C TRP A 69 -17.29 -0.49 2.96
N SER A 70 -17.89 -0.26 4.12
CA SER A 70 -19.33 -0.01 4.30
C SER A 70 -19.53 1.01 5.42
N GLU A 71 -20.71 1.54 5.57
CA GLU A 71 -21.04 2.53 6.61
C GLU A 71 -20.68 2.05 8.03
N ASP A 72 -20.77 0.76 8.30
CA ASP A 72 -20.39 0.14 9.58
C ASP A 72 -18.88 0.17 9.85
N SER A 73 -18.09 0.59 8.87
CA SER A 73 -16.61 0.56 8.93
C SER A 73 -15.99 1.88 9.40
N THR A 74 -16.78 2.80 9.95
CA THR A 74 -16.32 4.15 10.33
C THR A 74 -15.14 4.13 11.30
N GLU A 75 -15.14 3.26 12.30
CA GLU A 75 -14.05 3.15 13.26
C GLU A 75 -12.76 2.63 12.61
N GLU A 76 -12.88 1.64 11.71
CA GLU A 76 -11.75 1.10 10.95
C GLU A 76 -11.19 2.16 9.98
N ALA A 77 -12.07 2.93 9.33
CA ALA A 77 -11.69 4.04 8.45
C ALA A 77 -10.95 5.14 9.23
N ARG A 78 -11.45 5.50 10.42
CA ARG A 78 -10.80 6.47 11.32
C ARG A 78 -9.42 5.98 11.77
N TRP A 79 -9.32 4.71 12.14
CA TRP A 79 -8.07 4.08 12.53
C TRP A 79 -7.04 4.10 11.38
N LEU A 80 -7.48 3.79 10.16
CA LEU A 80 -6.61 3.80 8.97
C LEU A 80 -6.19 5.23 8.64
N TYR A 81 -7.14 6.17 8.53
CA TYR A 81 -6.87 7.56 8.16
C TYR A 81 -5.90 8.23 9.13
N GLY A 82 -6.05 7.98 10.43
CA GLY A 82 -5.16 8.52 11.46
C GLY A 82 -3.70 8.04 11.37
N ARG A 83 -3.42 6.97 10.60
CA ARG A 83 -2.07 6.40 10.39
C ARG A 83 -1.45 6.75 9.05
N LEU A 84 -2.17 7.48 8.22
CA LEU A 84 -1.65 7.90 6.92
C LEU A 84 -0.47 8.87 7.10
N SER A 85 0.58 8.65 6.30
CA SER A 85 1.62 9.67 6.13
C SER A 85 1.05 10.92 5.45
N GLU A 86 1.73 12.03 5.54
CA GLU A 86 1.28 13.28 4.93
C GLU A 86 0.95 13.12 3.42
N PRO A 87 1.82 12.55 2.56
CA PRO A 87 1.47 12.35 1.15
C PRO A 87 0.29 11.39 0.93
N ALA A 88 0.13 10.39 1.81
CA ALA A 88 -1.01 9.48 1.71
C ALA A 88 -2.30 10.15 2.14
N ARG A 89 -2.24 11.04 3.12
CA ARG A 89 -3.40 11.82 3.57
C ARG A 89 -3.84 12.80 2.48
N GLU A 90 -2.91 13.54 1.88
CA GLU A 90 -3.20 14.43 0.76
C GLU A 90 -3.84 13.69 -0.43
N LEU A 91 -3.35 12.47 -0.74
CA LEU A 91 -3.95 11.62 -1.77
C LEU A 91 -5.40 11.21 -1.39
N PHE A 92 -5.61 10.80 -0.15
CA PHE A 92 -6.94 10.43 0.33
C PHE A 92 -7.88 11.63 0.30
N ASP A 93 -7.44 12.80 0.75
CA ASP A 93 -8.23 14.02 0.76
C ASP A 93 -8.64 14.42 -0.67
N LEU A 94 -7.71 14.40 -1.62
CA LEU A 94 -7.98 14.65 -3.02
C LEU A 94 -9.08 13.71 -3.56
N LEU A 95 -8.93 12.40 -3.34
CA LEU A 95 -9.88 11.42 -3.87
C LEU A 95 -11.22 11.37 -3.11
N MET A 96 -11.25 11.84 -1.85
CA MET A 96 -12.49 12.03 -1.10
C MET A 96 -13.29 13.24 -1.61
N GLU A 97 -12.61 14.35 -1.91
CA GLU A 97 -13.26 15.56 -2.38
C GLU A 97 -13.91 15.38 -3.74
N GLU A 98 -13.23 14.65 -4.62
CA GLU A 98 -13.71 14.38 -5.98
C GLU A 98 -14.06 12.87 -6.13
N SER A 99 -14.74 12.30 -5.14
CA SER A 99 -15.06 10.87 -5.12
C SER A 99 -15.99 10.48 -6.27
N GLY A 100 -15.63 9.35 -6.93
CA GLY A 100 -16.24 8.89 -8.17
C GLY A 100 -15.51 9.33 -9.44
N GLU A 101 -14.65 10.35 -9.37
CA GLU A 101 -13.88 10.81 -10.52
C GLU A 101 -12.52 10.11 -10.58
N PRO A 102 -12.13 9.54 -11.73
CA PRO A 102 -10.83 8.93 -11.91
C PRO A 102 -9.74 9.96 -12.19
N PHE A 103 -8.64 9.88 -11.47
CA PHE A 103 -7.45 10.72 -11.66
C PHE A 103 -6.30 9.93 -12.24
N ALA A 104 -5.69 10.46 -13.29
CA ALA A 104 -4.46 9.91 -13.83
C ALA A 104 -3.32 9.95 -12.79
N GLY A 105 -2.55 8.87 -12.69
CA GLY A 105 -1.41 8.82 -11.75
C GLY A 105 -0.41 9.94 -11.96
N GLU A 106 -0.22 10.42 -13.19
CA GLU A 106 0.63 11.57 -13.54
C GLU A 106 0.08 12.88 -12.96
N GLU A 107 -1.24 13.05 -12.98
CA GLU A 107 -1.90 14.23 -12.43
C GLU A 107 -1.81 14.25 -10.91
N ILE A 108 -2.09 13.12 -10.26
CA ILE A 108 -1.91 12.96 -8.81
C ILE A 108 -0.47 13.28 -8.43
N ALA A 109 0.50 12.70 -9.12
CA ALA A 109 1.91 12.93 -8.83
C ALA A 109 2.30 14.39 -8.93
N ARG A 110 1.77 15.11 -9.92
CA ARG A 110 1.99 16.55 -10.10
C ARG A 110 1.35 17.37 -8.97
N ARG A 111 0.09 17.05 -8.58
CA ARG A 111 -0.63 17.75 -7.50
C ARG A 111 0.05 17.56 -6.14
N LEU A 112 0.55 16.37 -5.88
CA LEU A 112 1.22 16.01 -4.63
C LEU A 112 2.75 16.25 -4.64
N GLY A 113 3.31 16.76 -5.74
CA GLY A 113 4.75 17.02 -5.84
C GLY A 113 5.63 15.76 -5.75
N LEU A 114 5.14 14.60 -6.22
CA LEU A 114 5.88 13.34 -6.12
C LEU A 114 7.03 13.29 -7.14
N GLU A 115 8.27 13.25 -6.67
CA GLU A 115 9.48 13.23 -7.51
C GLU A 115 9.53 12.06 -8.50
N LYS A 116 8.93 10.91 -8.14
CA LYS A 116 8.90 9.69 -8.96
C LYS A 116 7.75 9.65 -9.97
N GLY A 117 7.04 10.77 -10.16
CA GLY A 117 5.89 10.83 -11.05
C GLY A 117 4.82 9.80 -10.67
N ALA A 118 4.09 9.27 -11.67
CA ALA A 118 3.02 8.29 -11.47
C ALA A 118 3.45 7.06 -10.65
N HIS A 119 4.70 6.60 -10.76
CA HIS A 119 5.23 5.51 -9.93
C HIS A 119 5.28 5.85 -8.44
N GLY A 120 5.37 7.12 -8.10
CA GLY A 120 5.32 7.61 -6.72
C GLY A 120 3.99 7.31 -6.04
N VAL A 121 2.88 7.35 -6.78
CA VAL A 121 1.53 7.08 -6.25
C VAL A 121 1.42 5.67 -5.68
N ALA A 122 1.94 4.67 -6.40
CA ALA A 122 1.97 3.29 -5.89
C ALA A 122 2.80 3.18 -4.60
N GLY A 123 3.89 3.95 -4.49
CA GLY A 123 4.70 4.04 -3.27
C GLY A 123 3.93 4.65 -2.09
N VAL A 124 3.19 5.72 -2.33
CA VAL A 124 2.32 6.36 -1.33
C VAL A 124 1.24 5.40 -0.82
N LEU A 125 0.67 4.57 -1.70
CA LEU A 125 -0.37 3.60 -1.37
C LEU A 125 0.15 2.30 -0.71
N ALA A 126 1.44 2.10 -0.63
CA ALA A 126 2.02 0.86 -0.08
C ALA A 126 1.60 0.62 1.38
N TRP A 127 1.65 1.65 2.23
CA TRP A 127 1.25 1.56 3.63
C TRP A 127 -0.27 1.53 3.83
N PRO A 128 -1.08 2.40 3.20
CA PRO A 128 -2.53 2.26 3.20
C PRO A 128 -3.00 0.84 2.83
N GLY A 129 -2.40 0.24 1.80
CA GLY A 129 -2.71 -1.14 1.40
C GLY A 129 -2.37 -2.19 2.46
N ARG A 130 -1.30 -1.99 3.25
CA ARG A 130 -0.96 -2.86 4.38
C ARG A 130 -1.93 -2.69 5.54
N TYR A 131 -2.30 -1.45 5.86
CA TYR A 131 -3.27 -1.15 6.92
C TYR A 131 -4.64 -1.73 6.59
N SER A 132 -5.13 -1.55 5.35
CA SER A 132 -6.39 -2.15 4.89
C SER A 132 -6.35 -3.67 5.02
N ARG A 133 -5.24 -4.30 4.62
CA ARG A 133 -5.06 -5.75 4.76
C ARG A 133 -5.08 -6.21 6.22
N HIS A 134 -4.45 -5.46 7.12
CA HIS A 134 -4.46 -5.73 8.56
C HIS A 134 -5.88 -5.71 9.13
N LEU A 135 -6.73 -4.83 8.63
CA LEU A 135 -8.15 -4.73 8.98
C LEU A 135 -9.03 -5.79 8.26
N GLY A 136 -8.45 -6.62 7.39
CA GLY A 136 -9.22 -7.56 6.56
C GLY A 136 -10.09 -6.85 5.51
N ARG A 137 -9.70 -5.64 5.09
CA ARG A 137 -10.41 -4.80 4.11
C ARG A 137 -9.67 -4.70 2.79
N LEU A 138 -10.39 -4.38 1.71
CA LEU A 138 -9.82 -3.94 0.46
C LEU A 138 -9.16 -2.56 0.63
N LEU A 139 -8.24 -2.19 -0.26
CA LEU A 139 -7.77 -0.80 -0.33
C LEU A 139 -8.97 0.09 -0.69
N PRO A 140 -9.21 1.24 0.00
CA PRO A 140 -10.36 2.10 -0.29
C PRO A 140 -10.19 2.94 -1.57
N ILE A 141 -9.10 2.72 -2.31
CA ILE A 141 -8.79 3.37 -3.58
C ILE A 141 -8.75 2.30 -4.65
N GLU A 142 -9.58 2.47 -5.65
CA GLU A 142 -9.67 1.61 -6.83
C GLU A 142 -8.69 2.09 -7.91
N THR A 143 -8.34 1.18 -8.81
CA THR A 143 -7.44 1.48 -9.93
C THR A 143 -7.98 0.93 -11.23
N THR A 144 -7.87 1.72 -12.30
CA THR A 144 -8.22 1.31 -13.66
C THR A 144 -7.03 1.52 -14.59
N GLY A 145 -6.67 0.49 -15.36
CA GLY A 145 -5.63 0.59 -16.38
C GLY A 145 -6.12 1.38 -17.60
N ARG A 146 -5.29 2.30 -18.09
CA ARG A 146 -5.56 3.08 -19.31
C ARG A 146 -4.96 2.40 -20.53
N PRO A 147 -5.50 2.67 -21.74
CA PRO A 147 -4.97 2.10 -22.99
C PRO A 147 -3.52 2.52 -23.29
N ASP A 148 -3.08 3.66 -22.79
CA ASP A 148 -1.70 4.18 -22.94
C ASP A 148 -0.70 3.56 -21.94
N GLY A 149 -1.14 2.60 -21.11
CA GLY A 149 -0.33 1.95 -20.09
C GLY A 149 -0.29 2.68 -18.76
N GLY A 150 -0.98 3.83 -18.64
CA GLY A 150 -1.15 4.56 -17.39
C GLY A 150 -2.15 3.86 -16.44
N THR A 151 -2.25 4.41 -15.25
CA THR A 151 -3.20 3.96 -14.22
C THR A 151 -3.97 5.15 -13.70
N ASP A 152 -5.29 5.02 -13.69
CA ASP A 152 -6.18 5.96 -13.02
C ASP A 152 -6.53 5.44 -11.63
N TYR A 153 -6.70 6.35 -10.69
CA TYR A 153 -7.04 6.10 -9.30
C TYR A 153 -8.31 6.85 -8.95
N TYR A 154 -9.21 6.21 -8.22
CA TYR A 154 -10.43 6.85 -7.76
C TYR A 154 -10.89 6.24 -6.44
N MET A 155 -11.78 6.91 -5.76
CA MET A 155 -12.46 6.42 -4.56
C MET A 155 -13.96 6.42 -4.84
N GLU A 156 -14.63 5.30 -4.59
CA GLU A 156 -16.08 5.19 -4.74
C GLU A 156 -16.81 6.22 -3.86
N PRO A 157 -17.93 6.82 -4.29
CA PRO A 157 -18.62 7.87 -3.55
C PRO A 157 -18.98 7.50 -2.12
N GLU A 158 -19.44 6.26 -1.90
CA GLU A 158 -19.83 5.75 -0.58
C GLU A 158 -18.59 5.62 0.33
N VAL A 159 -17.47 5.18 -0.24
CA VAL A 159 -16.20 5.07 0.49
C VAL A 159 -15.66 6.47 0.81
N GLY A 160 -15.76 7.41 -0.13
CA GLY A 160 -15.41 8.80 0.09
C GLY A 160 -16.21 9.44 1.22
N ALA A 161 -17.52 9.21 1.26
CA ALA A 161 -18.39 9.69 2.33
C ALA A 161 -18.01 9.08 3.69
N LEU A 162 -17.73 7.77 3.73
CA LEU A 162 -17.27 7.08 4.93
C LEU A 162 -15.97 7.70 5.48
N PHE A 163 -14.99 7.94 4.63
CA PHE A 163 -13.70 8.49 5.04
C PHE A 163 -13.79 9.98 5.43
N ARG A 164 -14.69 10.78 4.82
CA ARG A 164 -15.00 12.13 5.30
C ARG A 164 -15.56 12.11 6.72
N THR A 165 -16.54 11.24 6.99
CA THR A 165 -17.08 11.04 8.34
C THR A 165 -15.97 10.58 9.33
N ALA A 166 -15.09 9.70 8.89
CA ALA A 166 -13.98 9.22 9.71
C ALA A 166 -12.95 10.31 10.02
N ARG A 167 -12.74 11.27 9.11
CA ARG A 167 -11.89 12.45 9.27
C ARG A 167 -12.48 13.44 10.29
N GLY A 168 -13.79 13.41 10.51
CA GLY A 168 -14.48 14.27 11.48
C GLY A 168 -15.27 15.42 10.85
N GLU A 169 -15.70 15.23 9.60
CA GLU A 169 -16.66 16.12 8.91
C GLU A 169 -18.09 15.63 9.02
#